data_677aa15504d04de0bb6d149916dc734b
#
_entry.id   677aa15504d04de0bb6d149916dc734b
#
_cell.length_a   1.000
_cell.length_b   1.000
_cell.length_c   1.000
_cell.angle_alpha   90.00
_cell.angle_beta   90.00
_cell.angle_gamma   90.00
#
_symmetry.space_group_name_H-M   'P 1'
#
loop_
_entity.id
_entity.type
_entity.pdbx_description
1 polymer ?
#
loop_
_entity_poly.entity_id
_entity_poly.type
_entity_poly.pdbx_seq_one_letter_code
_entity_poly.pdbx_strand_id
1 'polypeptide(L)'
;MMLDWAGYRRQLGEAVKDLGKLSPDTIKGYAALSNAGRQADVLGAKTRELIALAVAVTVRCDGCIATHADAARKHGATREEIGEALGVAIAVNAGAALVYSARTLDAYAAAVDTTSN
;
A
#
# COMPACT_ATOMS: atom_id res chain seq x y z
N MET A 1 0.37 -15.55 16.05
CA MET A 1 0.26 -14.49 15.03
C MET A 1 -0.83 -14.84 14.04
N MET A 2 -1.42 -13.85 13.38
CA MET A 2 -2.50 -14.07 12.41
C MET A 2 -2.04 -14.88 11.19
N LEU A 3 -0.80 -14.64 10.71
CA LEU A 3 -0.17 -15.36 9.60
C LEU A 3 1.28 -15.64 9.93
N ASP A 4 1.87 -16.65 9.29
CA ASP A 4 3.32 -16.87 9.30
C ASP A 4 4.00 -15.89 8.34
N TRP A 5 4.20 -14.66 8.79
CA TRP A 5 4.71 -13.56 7.97
C TRP A 5 6.12 -13.81 7.43
N ALA A 6 7.00 -14.45 8.22
CA ALA A 6 8.35 -14.78 7.79
C ALA A 6 8.33 -15.84 6.68
N GLY A 7 7.54 -16.89 6.86
CA GLY A 7 7.34 -17.92 5.84
C GLY A 7 6.70 -17.36 4.58
N TYR A 8 5.73 -16.47 4.73
CA TYR A 8 5.07 -15.80 3.59
C TYR A 8 6.08 -14.99 2.77
N ARG A 9 6.93 -14.19 3.42
CA ARG A 9 7.98 -13.42 2.71
C ARG A 9 8.92 -14.32 1.92
N ARG A 10 9.34 -15.43 2.53
CA ARG A 10 10.24 -16.39 1.88
C ARG A 10 9.58 -17.02 0.65
N GLN A 11 8.35 -17.48 0.79
CA GLN A 11 7.60 -18.10 -0.30
C GLN A 11 7.31 -17.09 -1.42
N LEU A 12 6.97 -15.87 -1.06
CA LEU A 12 6.75 -14.79 -2.02
C LEU A 12 8.03 -14.50 -2.83
N GLY A 13 9.18 -14.44 -2.15
CA GLY A 13 10.47 -14.25 -2.82
C GLY A 13 10.77 -15.34 -3.83
N GLU A 14 10.49 -16.60 -3.48
CA GLU A 14 10.66 -17.73 -4.39
C GLU A 14 9.72 -17.64 -5.60
N ALA A 15 8.45 -17.30 -5.36
CA ALA A 15 7.45 -17.15 -6.42
C ALA A 15 7.81 -16.00 -7.38
N VAL A 16 8.29 -14.88 -6.86
CA VAL A 16 8.74 -13.74 -7.67
C VAL A 16 9.97 -14.11 -8.49
N LYS A 17 10.88 -14.88 -7.95
CA LYS A 17 12.02 -15.43 -8.72
C LYS A 17 11.55 -16.27 -9.91
N ASP A 18 10.57 -17.13 -9.70
CA ASP A 18 10.02 -17.96 -10.77
C ASP A 18 9.35 -17.10 -11.84
N LEU A 19 8.60 -16.08 -11.43
CA LEU A 19 8.01 -15.12 -12.37
C LEU A 19 9.09 -14.39 -13.17
N GLY A 20 10.20 -14.06 -12.53
CA GLY A 20 11.36 -13.42 -13.19
C GLY A 20 12.02 -14.27 -14.27
N LYS A 21 11.94 -15.61 -14.14
CA LYS A 21 12.42 -16.53 -15.19
C LYS A 21 11.49 -16.51 -16.39
N LEU A 22 10.19 -16.30 -16.18
CA LEU A 22 9.18 -16.28 -17.24
C LEU A 22 9.06 -14.89 -17.88
N SER A 23 9.26 -13.83 -17.12
CA SER A 23 9.10 -12.44 -17.57
C SER A 23 10.22 -11.56 -16.98
N PRO A 24 11.46 -11.74 -17.46
CA PRO A 24 12.62 -11.08 -16.85
C PRO A 24 12.58 -9.56 -16.95
N ASP A 25 12.11 -9.00 -18.06
CA ASP A 25 12.04 -7.55 -18.25
C ASP A 25 10.99 -6.90 -17.36
N THR A 26 9.91 -7.60 -17.06
CA THR A 26 8.88 -7.12 -16.10
C THR A 26 9.47 -6.98 -14.71
N ILE A 27 10.16 -7.99 -14.23
CA ILE A 27 10.77 -7.97 -12.89
C ILE A 27 11.90 -6.94 -12.85
N LYS A 28 12.70 -6.82 -13.90
CA LYS A 28 13.76 -5.81 -14.00
C LYS A 28 13.19 -4.39 -13.95
N GLY A 29 12.10 -4.13 -14.66
CA GLY A 29 11.41 -2.84 -14.64
C GLY A 29 10.80 -2.53 -13.27
N TYR A 30 10.19 -3.53 -12.65
CA TYR A 30 9.66 -3.38 -11.29
C TYR A 30 10.78 -3.08 -10.27
N ALA A 31 11.91 -3.77 -10.35
CA ALA A 31 13.03 -3.51 -9.46
C ALA A 31 13.57 -2.08 -9.61
N ALA A 32 13.66 -1.58 -10.83
CA ALA A 32 14.06 -0.20 -11.09
C ALA A 32 13.09 0.80 -10.48
N LEU A 33 11.79 0.57 -10.63
CA LEU A 33 10.73 1.40 -10.05
C LEU A 33 10.78 1.36 -8.52
N SER A 34 10.90 0.19 -7.94
CA SER A 34 10.97 -0.02 -6.49
C SER A 34 12.16 0.69 -5.84
N ASN A 35 13.27 0.77 -6.55
CA ASN A 35 14.51 1.39 -6.03
C ASN A 35 14.64 2.88 -6.33
N ALA A 36 13.74 3.46 -7.12
CA ALA A 36 13.83 4.85 -7.55
C ALA A 36 13.86 5.84 -6.37
N GLY A 37 13.07 5.60 -5.34
CA GLY A 37 13.01 6.46 -4.16
C GLY A 37 14.33 6.54 -3.38
N ARG A 38 15.15 5.50 -3.43
CA ARG A 38 16.46 5.48 -2.76
C ARG A 38 17.45 6.45 -3.39
N GLN A 39 17.34 6.69 -4.68
CA GLN A 39 18.24 7.60 -5.40
C GLN A 39 17.92 9.05 -5.08
N ALA A 40 16.65 9.41 -4.97
CA ALA A 40 16.22 10.76 -4.56
C ALA A 40 16.54 11.03 -3.08
N ASP A 41 16.21 10.08 -2.22
CA ASP A 41 16.50 10.01 -0.79
C ASP A 41 16.25 11.31 0.00
N VAL A 42 15.16 12.01 -0.33
CA VAL A 42 14.78 13.25 0.37
C VAL A 42 14.09 12.95 1.70
N LEU A 43 13.23 11.90 1.71
CA LEU A 43 12.44 11.54 2.90
C LEU A 43 13.17 10.59 3.86
N GLY A 44 14.14 9.86 3.38
CA GLY A 44 14.81 8.81 4.14
C GLY A 44 14.07 7.48 4.09
N ALA A 45 14.81 6.40 4.36
CA ALA A 45 14.31 5.04 4.23
C ALA A 45 13.14 4.74 5.16
N LYS A 46 13.21 5.14 6.43
CA LYS A 46 12.15 4.90 7.39
C LYS A 46 10.82 5.52 6.95
N THR A 47 10.85 6.77 6.51
CA THR A 47 9.65 7.47 6.05
C THR A 47 9.07 6.81 4.79
N ARG A 48 9.94 6.42 3.85
CA ARG A 48 9.47 5.69 2.65
C ARG A 48 8.76 4.39 3.02
N GLU A 49 9.27 3.65 3.99
CA GLU A 49 8.63 2.40 4.44
C GLU A 49 7.30 2.66 5.17
N LEU A 50 7.19 3.74 5.94
CA LEU A 50 5.91 4.12 6.56
C LEU A 50 4.86 4.49 5.51
N ILE A 51 5.25 5.20 4.45
CA ILE A 51 4.38 5.50 3.32
C ILE A 51 3.95 4.20 2.63
N ALA A 52 4.91 3.29 2.39
CA ALA A 52 4.62 2.00 1.76
C ALA A 52 3.59 1.19 2.55
N LEU A 53 3.68 1.18 3.89
CA LEU A 53 2.71 0.50 4.75
C LEU A 53 1.33 1.14 4.66
N ALA A 54 1.24 2.47 4.64
CA ALA A 54 -0.04 3.18 4.49
C ALA A 54 -0.72 2.82 3.17
N VAL A 55 0.04 2.71 2.09
CA VAL A 55 -0.47 2.29 0.77
C VAL A 55 -0.82 0.80 0.79
N ALA A 56 0.02 -0.04 1.39
CA ALA A 56 -0.17 -1.48 1.44
C ALA A 56 -1.50 -1.87 2.11
N VAL A 57 -1.85 -1.23 3.22
CA VAL A 57 -3.13 -1.51 3.90
C VAL A 57 -4.33 -0.99 3.10
N THR A 58 -4.14 0.10 2.36
CA THR A 58 -5.19 0.68 1.51
C THR A 58 -5.51 -0.23 0.33
N VAL A 59 -4.51 -0.78 -0.34
CA VAL A 59 -4.69 -1.69 -1.47
C VAL A 59 -4.81 -3.16 -1.05
N ARG A 60 -4.67 -3.45 0.25
CA ARG A 60 -4.81 -4.80 0.84
C ARG A 60 -3.86 -5.81 0.23
N CYS A 61 -2.57 -5.49 0.29
CA CYS A 61 -1.50 -6.31 -0.27
C CYS A 61 -0.72 -7.01 0.84
N ASP A 62 -0.98 -8.29 1.07
CA ASP A 62 -0.30 -9.08 2.11
C ASP A 62 1.21 -9.13 1.89
N GLY A 63 1.66 -9.30 0.64
CA GLY A 63 3.07 -9.30 0.30
C GLY A 63 3.74 -7.97 0.61
N CYS A 64 3.07 -6.87 0.32
CA CYS A 64 3.56 -5.52 0.64
C CYS A 64 3.64 -5.31 2.15
N ILE A 65 2.61 -5.74 2.90
CA ILE A 65 2.62 -5.65 4.36
C ILE A 65 3.80 -6.44 4.94
N ALA A 66 3.97 -7.69 4.54
CA ALA A 66 5.05 -8.55 5.03
C ALA A 66 6.44 -7.96 4.73
N THR A 67 6.63 -7.47 3.51
CA THR A 67 7.90 -6.91 3.05
C THR A 67 8.22 -5.58 3.74
N HIS A 68 7.26 -4.66 3.73
CA HIS A 68 7.49 -3.30 4.22
C HIS A 68 7.44 -3.19 5.74
N ALA A 69 6.71 -4.06 6.44
CA ALA A 69 6.77 -4.12 7.90
C ALA A 69 8.18 -4.54 8.37
N ASP A 70 8.76 -5.54 7.73
CA ASP A 70 10.12 -5.97 8.02
C ASP A 70 11.15 -4.89 7.68
N ALA A 71 11.02 -4.27 6.52
CA ALA A 71 11.90 -3.18 6.09
C ALA A 71 11.78 -1.95 7.01
N ALA A 72 10.57 -1.57 7.41
CA ALA A 72 10.34 -0.48 8.34
C ALA A 72 11.06 -0.73 9.67
N ARG A 73 10.95 -1.94 10.22
CA ARG A 73 11.66 -2.34 11.43
C ARG A 73 13.17 -2.23 11.25
N LYS A 74 13.71 -2.72 10.15
CA LYS A 74 15.15 -2.65 9.84
C LYS A 74 15.66 -1.23 9.71
N HIS A 75 14.83 -0.31 9.25
CA HIS A 75 15.16 1.10 9.14
C HIS A 75 14.78 1.92 10.37
N GLY A 76 14.48 1.26 11.48
CA GLY A 76 14.32 1.89 12.79
C GLY A 76 12.94 2.45 13.09
N ALA A 77 11.92 2.08 12.34
CA ALA A 77 10.54 2.48 12.66
C ALA A 77 10.08 1.79 13.94
N THR A 78 9.51 2.56 14.85
CA THR A 78 8.91 2.05 16.08
C THR A 78 7.47 1.60 15.84
N ARG A 79 6.93 0.80 16.76
CA ARG A 79 5.51 0.42 16.71
C ARG A 79 4.60 1.66 16.73
N GLU A 80 4.98 2.67 17.50
CA GLU A 80 4.24 3.92 17.65
C GLU A 80 4.22 4.69 16.34
N GLU A 81 5.36 4.78 15.66
CA GLU A 81 5.46 5.43 14.34
C GLU A 81 4.62 4.70 13.29
N ILE A 82 4.69 3.38 13.28
CA ILE A 82 3.85 2.56 12.38
C ILE A 82 2.37 2.78 12.69
N GLY A 83 1.99 2.78 13.98
CA GLY A 83 0.62 3.02 14.41
C GLY A 83 0.09 4.37 13.95
N GLU A 84 0.90 5.42 14.05
CA GLU A 84 0.52 6.76 13.57
C GLU A 84 0.33 6.79 12.05
N ALA A 85 1.24 6.19 11.30
CA ALA A 85 1.12 6.11 9.84
C ALA A 85 -0.15 5.35 9.42
N LEU A 86 -0.46 4.25 10.10
CA LEU A 86 -1.68 3.48 9.83
C LEU A 86 -2.93 4.28 10.20
N GLY A 87 -2.89 5.07 11.27
CA GLY A 87 -3.98 5.98 11.65
C GLY A 87 -4.28 7.00 10.56
N VAL A 88 -3.23 7.57 9.94
CA VAL A 88 -3.38 8.48 8.79
C VAL A 88 -4.03 7.76 7.62
N ALA A 89 -3.59 6.54 7.31
CA ALA A 89 -4.17 5.75 6.22
C ALA A 89 -5.66 5.47 6.46
N ILE A 90 -6.03 5.10 7.68
CA ILE A 90 -7.42 4.85 8.07
C ILE A 90 -8.26 6.11 7.89
N ALA A 91 -7.77 7.26 8.37
CA ALA A 91 -8.48 8.53 8.26
C ALA A 91 -8.68 8.95 6.81
N VAL A 92 -7.66 8.82 5.97
CA VAL A 92 -7.76 9.16 4.53
C VAL A 92 -8.72 8.21 3.82
N ASN A 93 -8.68 6.92 4.13
CA ASN A 93 -9.60 5.93 3.55
C ASN A 93 -11.06 6.21 3.97
N ALA A 94 -11.29 6.58 5.22
CA ALA A 94 -12.60 7.00 5.69
C ALA A 94 -13.07 8.28 5.00
N GLY A 95 -12.17 9.24 4.83
CA GLY A 95 -12.42 10.48 4.09
C GLY A 95 -12.80 10.22 2.64
N ALA A 96 -12.12 9.28 1.99
CA ALA A 96 -12.47 8.87 0.63
C ALA A 96 -13.89 8.30 0.53
N ALA A 97 -14.27 7.45 1.48
CA ALA A 97 -15.61 6.91 1.55
C ALA A 97 -16.66 8.02 1.77
N LEU A 98 -16.34 9.00 2.61
CA LEU A 98 -17.19 10.15 2.86
C LEU A 98 -17.43 10.97 1.60
N VAL A 99 -16.36 11.27 0.84
CA VAL A 99 -16.43 12.01 -0.42
C VAL A 99 -17.31 11.27 -1.43
N TYR A 100 -17.11 9.99 -1.61
CA TYR A 100 -17.94 9.20 -2.54
C TYR A 100 -19.38 9.04 -2.07
N SER A 101 -19.62 9.05 -0.76
CA SER A 101 -20.99 9.08 -0.22
C SER A 101 -21.72 10.37 -0.61
N ALA A 102 -21.05 11.52 -0.57
CA ALA A 102 -21.60 12.78 -1.05
C ALA A 102 -21.95 12.72 -2.54
N ARG A 103 -21.09 12.11 -3.35
CA ARG A 103 -21.37 11.89 -4.79
C ARG A 103 -22.58 10.99 -5.01
N THR A 104 -22.82 10.04 -4.12
CA THR A 104 -24.01 9.18 -4.19
C THR A 104 -25.29 9.98 -4.02
N LEU A 105 -25.32 10.91 -3.06
CA LEU A 105 -26.48 11.80 -2.87
C LEU A 105 -26.69 12.72 -4.06
N ASP A 106 -25.62 13.19 -4.68
CA ASP A 106 -25.69 13.99 -5.91
C ASP A 106 -26.30 13.18 -7.07
N ALA A 107 -25.84 11.94 -7.26
CA ALA A 107 -26.39 11.04 -8.27
C ALA A 107 -27.89 10.73 -8.01
N TYR A 108 -28.26 10.54 -6.76
CA TYR A 108 -29.67 10.32 -6.39
C TYR A 108 -30.53 11.53 -6.74
N ALA A 109 -30.07 12.73 -6.41
CA ALA A 109 -30.81 13.97 -6.75
C ALA A 109 -31.00 14.10 -8.26
N ALA A 110 -29.97 13.82 -9.05
CA ALA A 110 -30.05 13.84 -10.52
C ALA A 110 -31.06 12.83 -11.05
N ALA A 111 -31.17 11.66 -10.47
CA ALA A 111 -32.14 10.63 -10.87
C ALA A 111 -33.58 11.04 -10.54
N VAL A 112 -33.80 11.70 -9.40
CA VAL A 112 -35.13 12.24 -9.02
C VAL A 112 -35.56 13.32 -10.00
N ASP A 113 -34.65 14.22 -10.39
CA ASP A 113 -34.97 15.31 -11.34
C ASP A 113 -35.38 14.76 -12.71
N THR A 114 -34.79 13.66 -13.18
CA THR A 114 -35.18 13.05 -14.47
C THR A 114 -36.52 12.33 -14.42
N THR A 115 -37.00 11.91 -13.25
CA THR A 115 -38.29 11.23 -13.10
C THR A 115 -39.47 12.21 -12.92
N SER A 116 -39.20 13.49 -12.65
CA SER A 116 -40.23 14.52 -12.49
C SER A 116 -40.63 15.20 -13.80
N ASN A 117 -40.03 14.78 -14.92
CA ASN A 117 -40.41 15.20 -16.29
C ASN A 117 -41.26 14.11 -16.97
#